data_4f9e734dd6247e2cc12e5314d5516cfd
#
_entry.id   4f9e734dd6247e2cc12e5314d5516cfd
#
_cell.length_a   1.000
_cell.length_b   1.000
_cell.length_c   1.000
_cell.angle_alpha   90.00
_cell.angle_beta   90.00
_cell.angle_gamma   90.00
#
_symmetry.space_group_name_H-M   'P 1'
#
loop_
_entity.id
_entity.type
_entity.pdbx_description
1 polymer ?
#
loop_
_entity_poly.entity_id
_entity_poly.type
_entity_poly.pdbx_seq_one_letter_code
_entity_poly.pdbx_strand_id
1 'polypeptide(L)'
;HNTNNQVKHVGNSVQERPIYTYQIGTGKTKIFLWSQMHGNESTTTKALLDFINLLNSETELAKMLLESFTFLAIPILNPDGAYLYTRENANKVDLNRDAQDLTQPESLVLRGVFEVFQPDYCFNLHDQRTIFGVADSGKPATVSFLAPSYNEERDINATRLDAIRVINNINAALLSWQYRSFGIIRRSTSAGCPDSSNS
;
A
#
# COMPACT_ATOMS: atom_id res chain seq x y z
N HIS A 1 7.51 1.45 27.30
CA HIS A 1 7.40 2.27 26.09
C HIS A 1 5.94 2.53 25.82
N ASN A 2 5.55 3.81 25.82
CA ASN A 2 4.19 4.22 25.48
C ASN A 2 4.06 4.21 23.94
N THR A 3 3.93 3.03 23.36
CA THR A 3 3.56 2.90 21.96
C THR A 3 2.09 3.24 21.87
N ASN A 4 1.74 4.34 21.21
CA ASN A 4 0.35 4.72 20.90
C ASN A 4 -0.24 3.75 19.85
N ASN A 5 -0.29 2.46 20.19
CA ASN A 5 -0.83 1.45 19.30
C ASN A 5 -2.36 1.55 19.33
N GLN A 6 -2.95 1.91 18.22
CA GLN A 6 -4.40 2.04 18.10
C GLN A 6 -4.93 1.18 16.97
N VAL A 7 -5.79 0.23 17.32
CA VAL A 7 -6.70 -0.41 16.37
C VAL A 7 -8.00 0.38 16.37
N LYS A 8 -8.48 0.77 15.20
CA LYS A 8 -9.72 1.51 15.06
C LYS A 8 -10.58 0.91 13.96
N HIS A 9 -11.86 0.71 14.24
CA HIS A 9 -12.87 0.45 13.22
C HIS A 9 -13.14 1.74 12.45
N VAL A 10 -13.02 1.72 11.11
CA VAL A 10 -13.09 2.90 10.26
C VAL A 10 -14.23 2.88 9.25
N GLY A 11 -14.93 1.77 9.15
CA GLY A 11 -16.10 1.58 8.30
C GLY A 11 -16.32 0.12 7.95
N ASN A 12 -17.29 -0.13 7.08
CA ASN A 12 -17.69 -1.47 6.68
C ASN A 12 -17.61 -1.63 5.16
N SER A 13 -17.45 -2.87 4.69
CA SER A 13 -17.58 -3.24 3.29
C SER A 13 -19.04 -3.26 2.84
N VAL A 14 -19.30 -3.60 1.57
CA VAL A 14 -20.66 -3.77 1.01
C VAL A 14 -21.49 -4.76 1.83
N GLN A 15 -20.91 -5.86 2.30
CA GLN A 15 -21.58 -6.89 3.11
C GLN A 15 -21.39 -6.68 4.63
N GLU A 16 -21.21 -5.43 5.06
CA GLU A 16 -21.10 -5.04 6.47
C GLU A 16 -19.95 -5.70 7.23
N ARG A 17 -18.90 -6.20 6.54
CA ARG A 17 -17.71 -6.66 7.22
C ARG A 17 -16.85 -5.48 7.65
N PRO A 18 -16.36 -5.45 8.90
CA PRO A 18 -15.63 -4.31 9.43
C PRO A 18 -14.26 -4.15 8.77
N ILE A 19 -13.88 -2.89 8.51
CA ILE A 19 -12.57 -2.48 8.04
C ILE A 19 -11.86 -1.77 9.21
N TYR A 20 -10.61 -2.20 9.47
CA TYR A 20 -9.83 -1.70 10.58
C TYR A 20 -8.55 -1.00 10.11
N THR A 21 -8.16 0.01 10.85
CA THR A 21 -6.82 0.58 10.81
C THR A 21 -6.00 0.15 12.01
N TYR A 22 -4.69 0.10 11.82
CA TYR A 22 -3.70 -0.02 12.89
C TYR A 22 -2.71 1.14 12.79
N GLN A 23 -2.56 1.91 13.86
CA GLN A 23 -1.63 3.03 13.92
C GLN A 23 -0.55 2.77 14.96
N ILE A 24 0.72 3.09 14.63
CA ILE A 24 1.87 2.94 15.52
C ILE A 24 2.96 3.95 15.15
N GLY A 25 3.73 4.40 16.17
CA GLY A 25 4.84 5.33 16.02
C GLY A 25 4.47 6.77 16.39
N THR A 26 5.49 7.61 16.54
CA THR A 26 5.38 9.00 16.99
C THR A 26 6.17 9.97 16.13
N GLY A 27 6.83 9.45 15.08
CA GLY A 27 7.63 10.25 14.17
C GLY A 27 6.79 11.24 13.34
N LYS A 28 7.42 12.30 12.88
CA LYS A 28 6.74 13.38 12.14
C LYS A 28 6.33 12.94 10.74
N THR A 29 7.10 12.07 10.10
CA THR A 29 6.80 11.58 8.76
C THR A 29 5.72 10.50 8.83
N LYS A 30 4.62 10.71 8.12
CA LYS A 30 3.44 9.86 8.14
C LYS A 30 3.44 8.91 6.94
N ILE A 31 3.34 7.63 7.20
CA ILE A 31 3.30 6.58 6.17
C ILE A 31 1.98 5.83 6.26
N PHE A 32 1.25 5.79 5.14
CA PHE A 32 0.01 5.06 5.02
C PHE A 32 0.18 3.83 4.12
N LEU A 33 -0.17 2.66 4.64
CA LEU A 33 -0.09 1.39 3.92
C LEU A 33 -1.46 0.73 3.89
N TRP A 34 -1.83 0.17 2.76
CA TRP A 34 -2.99 -0.72 2.70
C TRP A 34 -2.71 -1.91 1.80
N SER A 35 -3.33 -3.02 2.12
CA SER A 35 -3.24 -4.25 1.35
C SER A 35 -4.62 -4.86 1.11
N GLN A 36 -4.63 -5.90 0.32
CA GLN A 36 -5.84 -6.66 -0.01
C GLN A 36 -7.03 -5.80 -0.46
N MET A 37 -6.74 -4.75 -1.22
CA MET A 37 -7.73 -4.02 -2.04
C MET A 37 -8.34 -4.97 -3.09
N HIS A 38 -7.53 -5.89 -3.62
CA HIS A 38 -8.01 -7.07 -4.32
C HIS A 38 -8.06 -8.24 -3.32
N GLY A 39 -9.25 -8.81 -3.10
CA GLY A 39 -9.45 -9.77 -2.02
C GLY A 39 -8.63 -11.05 -2.15
N ASN A 40 -8.24 -11.44 -3.36
CA ASN A 40 -7.41 -12.63 -3.63
C ASN A 40 -5.88 -12.36 -3.55
N GLU A 41 -5.48 -11.16 -3.13
CA GLU A 41 -4.06 -10.78 -3.02
C GLU A 41 -3.61 -10.76 -1.55
N SER A 42 -3.52 -11.92 -0.92
CA SER A 42 -3.27 -12.04 0.53
C SER A 42 -1.81 -12.07 0.95
N THR A 43 -0.87 -12.21 0.01
CA THR A 43 0.56 -12.31 0.32
C THR A 43 1.09 -11.03 0.94
N THR A 44 0.71 -9.89 0.38
CA THR A 44 1.12 -8.58 0.92
C THR A 44 0.44 -8.25 2.25
N THR A 45 -0.76 -8.79 2.52
CA THR A 45 -1.39 -8.69 3.85
C THR A 45 -0.55 -9.40 4.91
N LYS A 46 -0.05 -10.61 4.61
CA LYS A 46 0.85 -11.35 5.51
C LYS A 46 2.14 -10.56 5.75
N ALA A 47 2.75 -10.05 4.68
CA ALA A 47 3.95 -9.20 4.78
C ALA A 47 3.71 -7.93 5.61
N LEU A 48 2.54 -7.29 5.46
CA LEU A 48 2.15 -6.12 6.25
C LEU A 48 1.97 -6.48 7.74
N LEU A 49 1.38 -7.64 8.05
CA LEU A 49 1.25 -8.12 9.42
C LEU A 49 2.61 -8.47 10.03
N ASP A 50 3.53 -9.07 9.26
CA ASP A 50 4.91 -9.32 9.71
C ASP A 50 5.65 -8.01 9.97
N PHE A 51 5.43 -6.99 9.14
CA PHE A 51 5.97 -5.65 9.36
C PHE A 51 5.41 -5.01 10.64
N ILE A 52 4.10 -5.11 10.88
CA ILE A 52 3.47 -4.66 12.12
C ILE A 52 4.07 -5.39 13.33
N ASN A 53 4.30 -6.71 13.25
CA ASN A 53 4.95 -7.48 14.31
C ASN A 53 6.39 -7.00 14.56
N LEU A 54 7.16 -6.70 13.49
CA LEU A 54 8.48 -6.08 13.64
C LEU A 54 8.40 -4.75 14.37
N LEU A 55 7.46 -3.86 14.00
CA LEU A 55 7.28 -2.56 14.66
C LEU A 55 6.89 -2.68 16.14
N ASN A 56 6.23 -3.77 16.54
CA ASN A 56 5.90 -4.06 17.95
C ASN A 56 7.03 -4.77 18.71
N SER A 57 8.15 -5.06 18.06
CA SER A 57 9.30 -5.70 18.72
C SER A 57 10.16 -4.69 19.49
N GLU A 58 10.98 -5.21 20.42
CA GLU A 58 11.93 -4.41 21.19
C GLU A 58 13.28 -4.18 20.46
N THR A 59 13.33 -4.42 19.14
CA THR A 59 14.56 -4.24 18.36
C THR A 59 14.91 -2.78 18.17
N GLU A 60 16.22 -2.48 18.08
CA GLU A 60 16.68 -1.11 17.79
C GLU A 60 16.15 -0.59 16.45
N LEU A 61 15.96 -1.46 15.46
CA LEU A 61 15.36 -1.11 14.20
C LEU A 61 13.91 -0.62 14.39
N ALA A 62 13.11 -1.35 15.18
CA ALA A 62 11.73 -0.94 15.45
C ALA A 62 11.68 0.40 16.16
N LYS A 63 12.51 0.60 17.18
CA LYS A 63 12.60 1.88 17.91
C LYS A 63 12.94 3.04 16.98
N MET A 64 14.00 2.89 16.16
CA MET A 64 14.42 3.90 15.20
C MET A 64 13.29 4.24 14.20
N LEU A 65 12.57 3.22 13.69
CA LEU A 65 11.47 3.43 12.77
C LEU A 65 10.30 4.18 13.43
N LEU A 66 9.94 3.81 14.67
CA LEU A 66 8.82 4.42 15.40
C LEU A 66 9.10 5.85 15.86
N GLU A 67 10.36 6.19 16.10
CA GLU A 67 10.80 7.56 16.39
C GLU A 67 10.80 8.45 15.13
N SER A 68 11.10 7.86 13.97
CA SER A 68 11.20 8.58 12.69
C SER A 68 9.85 8.73 12.00
N PHE A 69 8.98 7.71 12.12
CA PHE A 69 7.75 7.59 11.36
C PHE A 69 6.53 7.35 12.24
N THR A 70 5.38 7.79 11.75
CA THR A 70 4.07 7.35 12.21
C THR A 70 3.45 6.53 11.09
N PHE A 71 3.21 5.25 11.37
CA PHE A 71 2.60 4.32 10.41
C PHE A 71 1.10 4.21 10.67
N LEU A 72 0.32 4.21 9.60
CA LEU A 72 -1.10 3.83 9.60
C LEU A 72 -1.29 2.73 8.57
N ALA A 73 -1.93 1.63 8.95
CA ALA A 73 -2.14 0.49 8.08
C ALA A 73 -3.61 0.08 8.01
N ILE A 74 -4.09 -0.28 6.80
CA ILE A 74 -5.32 -1.05 6.58
C ILE A 74 -4.90 -2.42 6.06
N PRO A 75 -4.87 -3.47 6.88
CA PRO A 75 -4.41 -4.79 6.43
C PRO A 75 -5.32 -5.44 5.39
N ILE A 76 -6.63 -5.26 5.50
CA ILE A 76 -7.63 -5.82 4.59
C ILE A 76 -8.62 -4.71 4.22
N LEU A 77 -8.46 -4.12 3.03
CA LEU A 77 -9.37 -3.07 2.55
C LEU A 77 -10.67 -3.66 2.00
N ASN A 78 -10.60 -4.84 1.36
CA ASN A 78 -11.73 -5.54 0.75
C ASN A 78 -12.03 -6.86 1.46
N PRO A 79 -12.68 -6.83 2.64
CA PRO A 79 -12.93 -8.05 3.41
C PRO A 79 -13.95 -8.98 2.74
N ASP A 80 -14.84 -8.48 1.89
CA ASP A 80 -15.78 -9.32 1.12
C ASP A 80 -15.06 -10.11 0.05
N GLY A 81 -14.22 -9.45 -0.74
CA GLY A 81 -13.39 -10.10 -1.73
C GLY A 81 -12.36 -11.05 -1.08
N ALA A 82 -11.83 -10.70 0.10
CA ALA A 82 -10.94 -11.57 0.85
C ALA A 82 -11.65 -12.88 1.29
N TYR A 83 -12.88 -12.78 1.78
CA TYR A 83 -13.68 -13.92 2.18
C TYR A 83 -14.00 -14.88 1.02
N LEU A 84 -14.32 -14.32 -0.16
CA LEU A 84 -14.65 -15.10 -1.36
C LEU A 84 -13.42 -15.44 -2.22
N TYR A 85 -12.25 -14.91 -1.87
CA TYR A 85 -11.02 -15.01 -2.64
C TYR A 85 -11.19 -14.47 -4.07
N THR A 86 -11.87 -13.33 -4.22
CA THR A 86 -12.11 -12.64 -5.49
C THR A 86 -11.30 -11.34 -5.58
N ARG A 87 -11.02 -10.90 -6.81
CA ARG A 87 -10.35 -9.61 -7.05
C ARG A 87 -11.23 -8.44 -6.63
N GLU A 88 -12.47 -8.45 -7.09
CA GLU A 88 -13.45 -7.39 -6.90
C GLU A 88 -14.10 -7.47 -5.51
N ASN A 89 -14.79 -6.40 -5.13
CA ASN A 89 -15.63 -6.38 -3.93
C ASN A 89 -16.97 -7.12 -4.17
N ALA A 90 -17.89 -7.08 -3.21
CA ALA A 90 -19.17 -7.77 -3.31
C ALA A 90 -20.08 -7.23 -4.43
N ASN A 91 -19.90 -5.97 -4.82
CA ASN A 91 -20.61 -5.36 -5.97
C ASN A 91 -19.95 -5.64 -7.33
N LYS A 92 -18.92 -6.50 -7.38
CA LYS A 92 -18.14 -6.80 -8.59
C LYS A 92 -17.40 -5.59 -9.16
N VAL A 93 -16.97 -4.69 -8.29
CA VAL A 93 -16.19 -3.51 -8.65
C VAL A 93 -14.73 -3.73 -8.26
N ASP A 94 -13.81 -3.45 -9.18
CA ASP A 94 -12.37 -3.37 -8.92
C ASP A 94 -12.08 -2.06 -8.17
N LEU A 95 -11.80 -2.15 -6.87
CA LEU A 95 -11.53 -0.98 -6.03
C LEU A 95 -10.32 -0.16 -6.50
N ASN A 96 -9.41 -0.80 -7.24
CA ASN A 96 -8.27 -0.12 -7.85
C ASN A 96 -8.66 0.71 -9.09
N ARG A 97 -9.90 0.69 -9.51
CA ARG A 97 -10.50 1.54 -10.55
C ARG A 97 -11.48 2.57 -9.97
N ASP A 98 -12.03 2.28 -8.79
CA ASP A 98 -13.00 3.12 -8.10
C ASP A 98 -12.35 4.24 -7.25
N ALA A 99 -11.03 4.36 -7.28
CA ALA A 99 -10.29 5.30 -6.42
C ALA A 99 -10.61 6.79 -6.68
N GLN A 100 -11.09 7.14 -7.87
CA GLN A 100 -11.53 8.49 -8.25
C GLN A 100 -13.03 8.67 -8.06
N ASP A 101 -13.82 7.70 -8.54
CA ASP A 101 -15.27 7.80 -8.57
C ASP A 101 -15.91 7.58 -7.19
N LEU A 102 -15.23 6.85 -6.31
CA LEU A 102 -15.62 6.62 -4.91
C LEU A 102 -17.05 6.08 -4.78
N THR A 103 -17.42 5.13 -5.66
CA THR A 103 -18.77 4.57 -5.69
C THR A 103 -18.97 3.47 -4.65
N GLN A 104 -17.87 2.93 -4.10
CA GLN A 104 -17.90 1.78 -3.19
C GLN A 104 -17.58 2.21 -1.75
N PRO A 105 -18.21 1.58 -0.73
CA PRO A 105 -17.97 1.90 0.67
C PRO A 105 -16.49 1.73 1.07
N GLU A 106 -15.81 0.72 0.56
CA GLU A 106 -14.39 0.48 0.83
C GLU A 106 -13.52 1.64 0.29
N SER A 107 -13.84 2.16 -0.89
CA SER A 107 -13.15 3.32 -1.49
C SER A 107 -13.38 4.59 -0.69
N LEU A 108 -14.61 4.82 -0.22
CA LEU A 108 -14.94 5.93 0.68
C LEU A 108 -14.19 5.82 2.01
N VAL A 109 -14.09 4.62 2.58
CA VAL A 109 -13.31 4.38 3.81
C VAL A 109 -11.84 4.72 3.59
N LEU A 110 -11.23 4.22 2.49
CA LEU A 110 -9.84 4.51 2.16
C LEU A 110 -9.59 6.01 2.03
N ARG A 111 -10.46 6.71 1.29
CA ARG A 111 -10.40 8.16 1.09
C ARG A 111 -10.53 8.91 2.41
N GLY A 112 -11.53 8.60 3.23
CA GLY A 112 -11.74 9.25 4.51
C GLY A 112 -10.58 9.05 5.49
N VAL A 113 -9.98 7.86 5.52
CA VAL A 113 -8.77 7.60 6.32
C VAL A 113 -7.59 8.43 5.81
N PHE A 114 -7.38 8.50 4.50
CA PHE A 114 -6.34 9.32 3.89
C PHE A 114 -6.49 10.81 4.24
N GLU A 115 -7.69 11.37 4.09
CA GLU A 115 -7.97 12.78 4.34
C GLU A 115 -7.77 13.17 5.81
N VAL A 116 -8.12 12.29 6.74
CA VAL A 116 -7.92 12.51 8.19
C VAL A 116 -6.46 12.36 8.58
N PHE A 117 -5.78 11.33 8.08
CA PHE A 117 -4.40 11.04 8.45
C PHE A 117 -3.40 11.97 7.77
N GLN A 118 -3.67 12.39 6.53
CA GLN A 118 -2.79 13.25 5.69
C GLN A 118 -1.35 12.70 5.64
N PRO A 119 -1.13 11.56 5.01
CA PRO A 119 0.19 10.92 4.94
C PRO A 119 1.13 11.67 4.00
N ASP A 120 2.43 11.63 4.33
CA ASP A 120 3.51 12.09 3.44
C ASP A 120 3.78 11.06 2.34
N TYR A 121 3.63 9.77 2.66
CA TYR A 121 3.84 8.65 1.73
C TYR A 121 2.74 7.62 1.84
N CYS A 122 2.36 7.05 0.68
CA CYS A 122 1.36 5.99 0.57
C CYS A 122 1.93 4.77 -0.13
N PHE A 123 1.60 3.58 0.37
CA PHE A 123 1.94 2.31 -0.24
C PHE A 123 0.69 1.45 -0.44
N ASN A 124 0.31 1.26 -1.70
CA ASN A 124 -0.72 0.31 -2.10
C ASN A 124 -0.05 -1.03 -2.39
N LEU A 125 -0.31 -2.02 -1.55
CA LEU A 125 0.37 -3.30 -1.57
C LEU A 125 -0.45 -4.32 -2.35
N HIS A 126 0.13 -4.83 -3.45
CA HIS A 126 -0.47 -5.82 -4.33
C HIS A 126 0.38 -7.08 -4.44
N ASP A 127 -0.23 -8.22 -4.70
CA ASP A 127 0.49 -9.44 -5.02
C ASP A 127 1.06 -9.40 -6.44
N GLN A 128 2.26 -9.95 -6.61
CA GLN A 128 2.91 -10.07 -7.90
C GLN A 128 2.57 -11.41 -8.55
N ARG A 129 2.04 -11.39 -9.76
CA ARG A 129 1.81 -12.61 -10.54
C ARG A 129 3.11 -13.07 -11.22
N THR A 130 3.35 -14.38 -11.22
CA THR A 130 4.54 -15.00 -11.83
C THR A 130 4.61 -14.86 -13.35
N ILE A 131 3.51 -14.46 -14.00
CA ILE A 131 3.47 -14.18 -15.45
C ILE A 131 4.24 -12.92 -15.86
N PHE A 132 4.58 -12.05 -14.90
CA PHE A 132 5.34 -10.83 -15.16
C PHE A 132 6.83 -11.14 -14.99
N GLY A 133 7.57 -11.03 -16.09
CA GLY A 133 9.01 -11.26 -16.12
C GLY A 133 9.85 -10.00 -15.89
N VAL A 134 11.11 -10.22 -15.61
CA VAL A 134 12.13 -9.17 -15.49
C VAL A 134 12.79 -8.98 -16.84
N ALA A 135 12.40 -7.95 -17.59
CA ALA A 135 12.93 -7.65 -18.92
C ALA A 135 13.10 -8.93 -19.76
N ASP A 136 14.25 -9.11 -20.40
CA ASP A 136 14.54 -10.28 -21.26
C ASP A 136 15.18 -11.47 -20.48
N SER A 137 15.13 -11.44 -19.15
CA SER A 137 15.79 -12.46 -18.33
C SER A 137 15.11 -13.83 -18.31
N GLY A 138 13.84 -13.92 -18.76
CA GLY A 138 13.00 -15.11 -18.63
C GLY A 138 12.61 -15.48 -17.19
N LYS A 139 13.02 -14.68 -16.19
CA LYS A 139 12.72 -14.93 -14.78
C LYS A 139 11.48 -14.12 -14.34
N PRO A 140 10.61 -14.69 -13.49
CA PRO A 140 9.50 -13.93 -12.91
C PRO A 140 10.04 -12.83 -11.99
N ALA A 141 9.33 -11.69 -11.97
CA ALA A 141 9.64 -10.63 -11.02
C ALA A 141 9.19 -11.03 -9.62
N THR A 142 10.08 -10.98 -8.65
CA THR A 142 9.77 -11.25 -7.25
C THR A 142 9.13 -10.03 -6.57
N VAL A 143 9.65 -8.84 -6.89
CA VAL A 143 9.13 -7.56 -6.39
C VAL A 143 9.01 -6.60 -7.56
N SER A 144 7.93 -5.85 -7.61
CA SER A 144 7.69 -4.82 -8.63
C SER A 144 7.22 -3.54 -7.97
N PHE A 145 7.71 -2.41 -8.46
CA PHE A 145 7.31 -1.10 -7.99
C PHE A 145 6.69 -0.29 -9.12
N LEU A 146 5.72 0.53 -8.76
CA LEU A 146 5.03 1.42 -9.67
C LEU A 146 4.97 2.82 -9.06
N ALA A 147 5.47 3.83 -9.80
CA ALA A 147 5.17 5.23 -9.54
C ALA A 147 3.92 5.60 -10.34
N PRO A 148 2.77 5.80 -9.70
CA PRO A 148 1.51 6.04 -10.41
C PRO A 148 1.57 7.31 -11.25
N SER A 149 0.84 7.28 -12.38
CA SER A 149 0.63 8.48 -13.20
C SER A 149 -0.59 9.21 -12.70
N TYR A 150 -0.56 10.54 -12.71
CA TYR A 150 -1.73 11.35 -12.36
C TYR A 150 -2.58 11.71 -13.60
N ASN A 151 -2.05 11.54 -14.81
CA ASN A 151 -2.72 11.80 -16.08
C ASN A 151 -2.39 10.72 -17.13
N GLU A 152 -3.13 10.72 -18.25
CA GLU A 152 -2.96 9.77 -19.35
C GLU A 152 -1.63 9.93 -20.07
N GLU A 153 -1.11 11.16 -20.20
CA GLU A 153 0.18 11.50 -20.82
C GLU A 153 1.36 10.99 -20.00
N ARG A 154 1.12 10.60 -18.74
CA ARG A 154 2.14 10.09 -17.81
C ARG A 154 3.22 11.08 -17.49
N ASP A 155 2.87 12.34 -17.39
CA ASP A 155 3.77 13.41 -17.01
C ASP A 155 4.40 13.14 -15.64
N ILE A 156 5.59 13.70 -15.43
CA ILE A 156 6.32 13.60 -14.17
C ILE A 156 6.11 14.89 -13.39
N ASN A 157 5.15 14.90 -12.50
CA ASN A 157 4.98 15.95 -11.51
C ASN A 157 5.90 15.71 -10.28
N ALA A 158 5.89 16.64 -9.32
CA ALA A 158 6.73 16.54 -8.11
C ALA A 158 6.45 15.25 -7.32
N THR A 159 5.18 14.91 -7.08
CA THR A 159 4.76 13.71 -6.34
C THR A 159 5.26 12.44 -7.02
N ARG A 160 5.09 12.33 -8.35
CA ARG A 160 5.58 11.18 -9.11
C ARG A 160 7.09 11.08 -9.10
N LEU A 161 7.79 12.22 -9.18
CA LEU A 161 9.25 12.26 -9.09
C LEU A 161 9.74 11.74 -7.73
N ASP A 162 9.08 12.12 -6.64
CA ASP A 162 9.42 11.64 -5.30
C ASP A 162 9.14 10.14 -5.15
N ALA A 163 8.02 9.63 -5.68
CA ALA A 163 7.76 8.18 -5.74
C ALA A 163 8.87 7.44 -6.51
N ILE A 164 9.33 7.97 -7.65
CA ILE A 164 10.44 7.40 -8.43
C ILE A 164 11.74 7.39 -7.61
N ARG A 165 12.03 8.45 -6.85
CA ARG A 165 13.22 8.51 -5.97
C ARG A 165 13.17 7.46 -4.88
N VAL A 166 12.02 7.31 -4.20
CA VAL A 166 11.82 6.27 -3.18
C VAL A 166 12.02 4.88 -3.79
N ILE A 167 11.41 4.58 -4.93
CA ILE A 167 11.57 3.31 -5.64
C ILE A 167 13.03 3.03 -5.98
N ASN A 168 13.76 4.02 -6.49
CA ASN A 168 15.18 3.86 -6.82
C ASN A 168 16.03 3.55 -5.59
N ASN A 169 15.76 4.20 -4.45
CA ASN A 169 16.46 3.94 -3.19
C ASN A 169 16.16 2.54 -2.64
N ILE A 170 14.89 2.10 -2.68
CA ILE A 170 14.50 0.74 -2.29
C ILE A 170 15.22 -0.28 -3.17
N ASN A 171 15.24 -0.05 -4.49
CA ASN A 171 15.93 -0.93 -5.42
C ASN A 171 17.43 -1.02 -5.17
N ALA A 172 18.08 0.11 -4.91
CA ALA A 172 19.51 0.14 -4.57
C ALA A 172 19.79 -0.64 -3.27
N ALA A 173 18.94 -0.50 -2.25
CA ALA A 173 19.05 -1.26 -1.01
C ALA A 173 18.89 -2.77 -1.24
N LEU A 174 17.88 -3.19 -2.00
CA LEU A 174 17.65 -4.59 -2.33
C LEU A 174 18.83 -5.21 -3.08
N LEU A 175 19.42 -4.48 -4.04
CA LEU A 175 20.59 -4.93 -4.80
C LEU A 175 21.85 -5.07 -3.90
N SER A 176 22.02 -4.17 -2.91
CA SER A 176 23.14 -4.22 -1.98
C SER A 176 23.11 -5.44 -1.05
N TRP A 177 21.93 -6.02 -0.80
CA TRP A 177 21.75 -7.22 0.03
C TRP A 177 22.01 -8.53 -0.71
N GLN A 178 22.64 -8.47 -1.91
CA GLN A 178 23.00 -9.64 -2.74
C GLN A 178 21.81 -10.50 -3.22
N TYR A 179 20.59 -10.01 -3.16
CA TYR A 179 19.44 -10.66 -3.80
C TYR A 179 19.48 -10.40 -5.31
N ARG A 180 20.30 -11.14 -6.03
CA ARG A 180 20.51 -11.02 -7.50
C ARG A 180 19.29 -11.42 -8.35
N SER A 181 18.10 -11.52 -7.77
CA SER A 181 16.89 -12.01 -8.46
C SER A 181 15.75 -11.00 -8.49
N PHE A 182 15.96 -9.75 -8.10
CA PHE A 182 14.91 -8.75 -8.13
C PHE A 182 14.89 -8.02 -9.47
N GLY A 183 13.74 -8.06 -10.12
CA GLY A 183 13.48 -7.29 -11.32
C GLY A 183 12.48 -6.18 -11.08
N ILE A 184 12.75 -5.03 -11.65
CA ILE A 184 11.82 -3.90 -11.63
C ILE A 184 11.01 -3.93 -12.91
N ILE A 185 9.69 -4.09 -12.79
CA ILE A 185 8.77 -3.80 -13.89
C ILE A 185 8.30 -2.37 -13.72
N ARG A 186 8.73 -1.50 -14.64
CA ARG A 186 8.14 -0.15 -14.78
C ARG A 186 6.86 -0.27 -15.59
N ARG A 187 5.73 -0.48 -14.95
CA ARG A 187 4.41 -0.34 -15.59
C ARG A 187 3.71 0.90 -15.05
N SER A 188 3.25 1.72 -15.98
CA SER A 188 2.37 2.85 -15.70
C SER A 188 0.93 2.37 -15.81
N THR A 189 0.22 2.24 -14.71
CA THR A 189 -1.24 2.18 -14.67
C THR A 189 -1.75 3.01 -13.51
N SER A 190 -2.83 3.72 -13.77
CA SER A 190 -3.51 4.60 -12.85
C SER A 190 -4.06 3.86 -11.63
N ALA A 191 -3.61 4.14 -10.46
CA ALA A 191 -4.30 4.18 -9.17
C ALA A 191 -3.26 4.42 -8.08
N GLY A 192 -2.98 5.67 -7.85
CA GLY A 192 -2.11 6.14 -6.79
C GLY A 192 -2.90 6.59 -5.57
N CYS A 193 -2.16 7.00 -4.55
CA CYS A 193 -2.68 7.79 -3.45
C CYS A 193 -3.60 8.89 -4.01
N PRO A 194 -4.79 9.11 -3.44
CA PRO A 194 -5.67 10.18 -3.88
C PRO A 194 -4.93 11.51 -3.82
N ASP A 195 -4.80 12.21 -4.95
CA ASP A 195 -4.13 13.50 -4.98
C ASP A 195 -4.83 14.51 -4.08
N SER A 196 -4.06 15.16 -3.20
CA SER A 196 -4.49 16.28 -2.38
C SER A 196 -4.54 17.61 -3.16
N SER A 197 -4.39 17.59 -4.49
CA SER A 197 -4.21 18.80 -5.31
C SER A 197 -5.46 19.31 -6.01
N ASN A 198 -6.68 18.95 -5.54
CA ASN A 198 -7.91 19.61 -5.97
C ASN A 198 -8.67 20.15 -4.74
N SER A 199 -8.27 21.32 -4.31
CA SER A 199 -9.11 22.30 -3.56
C SER A 199 -8.87 23.68 -4.13
#